data_e989fab1d7eb93d3bb969a80d3b4b1a3
#
_entry.id   e989fab1d7eb93d3bb969a80d3b4b1a3
#
_cell.length_a   1.000
_cell.length_b   1.000
_cell.length_c   1.000
_cell.angle_alpha   90.00
_cell.angle_beta   90.00
_cell.angle_gamma   90.00
#
_symmetry.space_group_name_H-M   'P 1'
#
loop_
_entity.id
_entity.type
_entity.pdbx_description
1 polymer ?
#
loop_
_entity_poly.entity_id
_entity_poly.type
_entity_poly.pdbx_seq_one_letter_code
_entity_poly.pdbx_strand_id
1 'polypeptide(L)'
;MTSIRKPLVVALLAACACAATPTLAQSPVAMSALWAEAMCVAWNADATLTVKLVESEWIKNDAGRGFKAMQIFRGDCLKSPRIEMQIALKDNKAICTYGGAAKTAKLDGGADYLMWAESTRWREMGSGEYGPMRAMMFGRLNFEGPMLEAMNNMGPFESFLLLVGKVPGEWSACP
;
A
#
# COMPACT_ATOMS: atom_id res chain seq x y z
N MET A 1 -23.10 -28.69 -79.68
CA MET A 1 -22.67 -29.13 -78.34
C MET A 1 -21.97 -27.96 -77.70
N THR A 2 -22.70 -27.18 -76.93
CA THR A 2 -22.22 -25.89 -76.34
C THR A 2 -22.00 -26.10 -74.84
N SER A 3 -20.73 -26.08 -74.41
CA SER A 3 -20.35 -26.27 -73.01
C SER A 3 -20.38 -24.91 -72.29
N ILE A 4 -21.29 -24.80 -71.31
CA ILE A 4 -21.41 -23.61 -70.43
C ILE A 4 -20.48 -23.78 -69.26
N ARG A 5 -19.42 -22.95 -69.17
CA ARG A 5 -18.56 -22.86 -68.01
C ARG A 5 -19.18 -21.88 -67.01
N LYS A 6 -19.45 -22.35 -65.76
CA LYS A 6 -19.90 -21.53 -64.63
C LYS A 6 -18.70 -20.83 -64.01
N PRO A 7 -18.75 -19.53 -63.65
CA PRO A 7 -17.70 -18.88 -62.89
C PRO A 7 -17.80 -19.24 -61.42
N LEU A 8 -16.65 -19.58 -60.84
CA LEU A 8 -16.44 -19.82 -59.38
C LEU A 8 -16.27 -18.45 -58.71
N VAL A 9 -17.22 -18.05 -57.89
CA VAL A 9 -17.10 -16.85 -57.07
C VAL A 9 -16.37 -17.25 -55.80
N VAL A 10 -15.12 -16.81 -55.66
CA VAL A 10 -14.32 -16.94 -54.40
C VAL A 10 -14.68 -15.78 -53.52
N ALA A 11 -15.42 -16.02 -52.44
CA ALA A 11 -15.69 -15.03 -51.40
C ALA A 11 -14.48 -14.95 -50.47
N LEU A 12 -13.72 -13.83 -50.53
CA LEU A 12 -12.70 -13.51 -49.54
C LEU A 12 -13.39 -13.04 -48.24
N LEU A 13 -13.34 -13.87 -47.20
CA LEU A 13 -13.67 -13.48 -45.81
C LEU A 13 -12.48 -12.75 -45.23
N ALA A 14 -12.54 -11.42 -45.13
CA ALA A 14 -11.60 -10.61 -44.42
C ALA A 14 -11.84 -10.77 -42.90
N ALA A 15 -11.00 -11.56 -42.21
CA ALA A 15 -11.01 -11.66 -40.76
C ALA A 15 -10.40 -10.39 -40.18
N CYS A 16 -11.22 -9.51 -39.60
CA CYS A 16 -10.81 -8.35 -38.88
C CYS A 16 -10.30 -8.81 -37.48
N ALA A 17 -8.98 -8.99 -37.34
CA ALA A 17 -8.35 -9.27 -36.07
C ALA A 17 -8.35 -7.98 -35.25
N CYS A 18 -9.30 -7.83 -34.31
CA CYS A 18 -9.24 -6.78 -33.28
C CYS A 18 -8.06 -7.08 -32.34
N ALA A 19 -6.93 -6.43 -32.57
CA ALA A 19 -5.82 -6.40 -31.62
C ALA A 19 -6.27 -5.59 -30.38
N ALA A 20 -6.62 -6.29 -29.31
CA ALA A 20 -6.83 -5.65 -28.01
C ALA A 20 -5.47 -5.09 -27.53
N THR A 21 -5.31 -3.77 -27.60
CA THR A 21 -4.17 -3.09 -26.98
C THR A 21 -4.25 -3.28 -25.46
N PRO A 22 -3.19 -3.77 -24.79
CA PRO A 22 -3.18 -3.84 -23.34
C PRO A 22 -3.27 -2.42 -22.79
N THR A 23 -4.39 -2.09 -22.15
CA THR A 23 -4.52 -0.86 -21.38
C THR A 23 -3.57 -1.01 -20.17
N LEU A 24 -2.49 -0.24 -20.13
CA LEU A 24 -1.65 -0.14 -18.94
C LEU A 24 -2.54 0.40 -17.82
N ALA A 25 -2.83 -0.42 -16.83
CA ALA A 25 -3.58 0.00 -15.65
C ALA A 25 -2.80 1.16 -15.00
N GLN A 26 -3.42 2.33 -14.94
CA GLN A 26 -2.81 3.50 -14.30
C GLN A 26 -2.62 3.21 -12.81
N SER A 27 -1.44 3.51 -12.27
CA SER A 27 -1.17 3.36 -10.83
C SER A 27 -2.15 4.21 -10.03
N PRO A 28 -2.68 3.70 -8.90
CA PRO A 28 -3.56 4.48 -8.04
C PRO A 28 -2.81 5.71 -7.49
N VAL A 29 -3.54 6.77 -7.16
CA VAL A 29 -2.95 7.92 -6.47
C VAL A 29 -2.34 7.44 -5.15
N ALA A 30 -1.10 7.83 -4.89
CA ALA A 30 -0.38 7.42 -3.69
C ALA A 30 -1.13 7.86 -2.42
N MET A 31 -1.27 6.94 -1.48
CA MET A 31 -2.05 7.08 -0.24
C MET A 31 -3.56 7.31 -0.46
N SER A 32 -4.10 6.88 -1.59
CA SER A 32 -5.54 6.67 -1.75
C SER A 32 -5.98 5.32 -1.15
N ALA A 33 -7.28 5.10 -1.02
CA ALA A 33 -7.82 3.83 -0.53
C ALA A 33 -7.36 2.63 -1.36
N LEU A 34 -7.36 2.74 -2.69
CA LEU A 34 -6.86 1.70 -3.59
C LEU A 34 -5.36 1.44 -3.43
N TRP A 35 -4.58 2.50 -3.20
CA TRP A 35 -3.16 2.33 -2.90
C TRP A 35 -2.94 1.60 -1.57
N ALA A 36 -3.78 1.87 -0.55
CA ALA A 36 -3.71 1.18 0.73
C ALA A 36 -4.04 -0.32 0.62
N GLU A 37 -4.92 -0.71 -0.28
CA GLU A 37 -5.17 -2.14 -0.60
C GLU A 37 -3.89 -2.80 -1.14
N ALA A 38 -3.21 -2.16 -2.09
CA ALA A 38 -1.94 -2.66 -2.63
C ALA A 38 -0.84 -2.70 -1.56
N MET A 39 -0.79 -1.70 -0.67
CA MET A 39 0.14 -1.67 0.47
C MET A 39 -0.11 -2.84 1.43
N CYS A 40 -1.36 -3.18 1.68
CA CYS A 40 -1.76 -4.31 2.51
C CYS A 40 -1.29 -5.66 1.89
N VAL A 41 -1.41 -5.82 0.58
CA VAL A 41 -0.87 -6.99 -0.14
C VAL A 41 0.65 -7.05 -0.02
N ALA A 42 1.34 -5.92 -0.22
CA ALA A 42 2.80 -5.82 -0.11
C ALA A 42 3.30 -6.13 1.31
N TRP A 43 2.59 -5.65 2.35
CA TRP A 43 2.84 -6.01 3.75
C TRP A 43 2.85 -7.52 3.95
N ASN A 44 1.84 -8.22 3.45
CA ASN A 44 1.69 -9.67 3.61
C ASN A 44 2.77 -10.49 2.89
N ALA A 45 3.44 -9.90 1.92
CA ALA A 45 4.58 -10.50 1.24
C ALA A 45 5.93 -10.22 1.93
N ASP A 46 5.99 -9.32 2.91
CA ASP A 46 7.22 -8.94 3.61
C ASP A 46 7.41 -9.76 4.89
N ALA A 47 8.43 -10.63 4.89
CA ALA A 47 8.73 -11.49 6.04
C ALA A 47 9.19 -10.70 7.28
N THR A 48 9.82 -9.54 7.10
CA THR A 48 10.24 -8.69 8.22
C THR A 48 9.02 -8.15 8.97
N LEU A 49 7.98 -7.76 8.25
CA LEU A 49 6.74 -7.27 8.84
C LEU A 49 5.90 -8.41 9.42
N THR A 50 5.72 -9.49 8.66
CA THR A 50 4.81 -10.56 9.08
C THR A 50 5.36 -11.45 10.20
N VAL A 51 6.68 -11.62 10.29
CA VAL A 51 7.31 -12.52 11.28
C VAL A 51 7.90 -11.74 12.45
N LYS A 52 8.72 -10.70 12.20
CA LYS A 52 9.42 -9.99 13.28
C LYS A 52 8.47 -9.26 14.23
N LEU A 53 7.33 -8.77 13.74
CA LEU A 53 6.32 -8.12 14.58
C LEU A 53 5.56 -9.10 15.49
N VAL A 54 5.61 -10.40 15.20
CA VAL A 54 5.14 -11.45 16.12
C VAL A 54 6.24 -11.80 17.13
N GLU A 55 7.48 -11.98 16.67
CA GLU A 55 8.62 -12.29 17.53
C GLU A 55 8.85 -11.22 18.61
N SER A 56 8.64 -9.94 18.28
CA SER A 56 8.76 -8.81 19.21
C SER A 56 7.49 -8.57 20.05
N GLU A 57 6.48 -9.41 19.90
CA GLU A 57 5.16 -9.27 20.55
C GLU A 57 4.39 -7.98 20.20
N TRP A 58 4.86 -7.21 19.21
CA TRP A 58 4.22 -5.97 18.76
C TRP A 58 2.73 -6.16 18.46
N ILE A 59 2.37 -7.26 17.83
CA ILE A 59 0.99 -7.57 17.42
C ILE A 59 0.04 -7.84 18.60
N LYS A 60 0.57 -8.15 19.80
CA LYS A 60 -0.24 -8.42 20.99
C LYS A 60 -0.84 -7.15 21.60
N ASN A 61 -0.22 -6.01 21.36
CA ASN A 61 -0.71 -4.72 21.83
C ASN A 61 -1.77 -4.16 20.87
N ASP A 62 -2.96 -4.71 20.89
CA ASP A 62 -4.07 -4.41 19.98
C ASP A 62 -5.28 -3.74 20.65
N ALA A 63 -5.11 -3.29 21.89
CA ALA A 63 -6.18 -2.75 22.76
C ALA A 63 -7.39 -3.70 22.91
N GLY A 64 -7.16 -5.02 22.79
CA GLY A 64 -8.19 -6.05 22.91
C GLY A 64 -9.16 -6.13 21.73
N ARG A 65 -8.84 -5.48 20.59
CA ARG A 65 -9.72 -5.42 19.40
C ARG A 65 -9.45 -6.54 18.37
N GLY A 66 -8.37 -7.30 18.55
CA GLY A 66 -7.93 -8.31 17.60
C GLY A 66 -7.17 -7.76 16.38
N PHE A 67 -6.91 -6.45 16.34
CA PHE A 67 -6.07 -5.79 15.33
C PHE A 67 -5.45 -4.49 15.84
N LYS A 68 -4.33 -4.09 15.24
CA LYS A 68 -3.75 -2.76 15.38
C LYS A 68 -4.10 -1.92 14.16
N ALA A 69 -4.51 -0.67 14.37
CA ALA A 69 -4.75 0.27 13.29
C ALA A 69 -3.49 1.13 13.03
N MET A 70 -3.13 1.24 11.77
CA MET A 70 -2.07 2.14 11.30
C MET A 70 -2.70 3.10 10.29
N GLN A 71 -2.80 4.39 10.64
CA GLN A 71 -3.29 5.41 9.74
C GLN A 71 -2.14 6.27 9.21
N ILE A 72 -2.13 6.55 7.93
CA ILE A 72 -1.15 7.44 7.30
C ILE A 72 -1.83 8.40 6.33
N PHE A 73 -1.19 9.55 6.09
CA PHE A 73 -1.65 10.52 5.10
C PHE A 73 -0.51 11.44 4.62
N ARG A 74 -0.75 12.18 3.53
CA ARG A 74 0.16 13.18 2.99
C ARG A 74 -0.14 14.53 3.59
N GLY A 75 0.82 15.09 4.33
CA GLY A 75 0.65 16.36 5.04
C GLY A 75 0.63 17.61 4.14
N ASP A 76 1.15 17.52 2.92
CA ASP A 76 1.17 18.57 1.91
C ASP A 76 -0.06 18.56 0.98
N CYS A 77 -0.95 17.58 1.12
CA CYS A 77 -2.22 17.51 0.38
C CYS A 77 -3.35 18.06 1.25
N LEU A 78 -3.85 19.25 0.94
CA LEU A 78 -5.02 19.82 1.64
C LEU A 78 -6.20 18.85 1.55
N LYS A 79 -6.76 18.48 2.70
CA LYS A 79 -7.86 17.51 2.83
C LYS A 79 -7.49 16.08 2.41
N SER A 80 -6.19 15.72 2.44
CA SER A 80 -5.80 14.32 2.23
C SER A 80 -6.59 13.42 3.18
N PRO A 81 -7.34 12.44 2.66
CA PRO A 81 -7.99 11.47 3.51
C PRO A 81 -6.92 10.63 4.20
N ARG A 82 -7.20 10.21 5.42
CA ARG A 82 -6.38 9.17 6.06
C ARG A 82 -6.71 7.84 5.42
N ILE A 83 -5.68 7.09 5.11
CA ILE A 83 -5.81 5.66 4.81
C ILE A 83 -5.48 4.86 6.06
N GLU A 84 -5.99 3.65 6.12
CA GLU A 84 -5.80 2.75 7.25
C GLU A 84 -5.39 1.36 6.78
N MET A 85 -4.46 0.79 7.52
CA MET A 85 -4.13 -0.63 7.48
C MET A 85 -4.47 -1.24 8.84
N GLN A 86 -5.16 -2.38 8.85
CA GLN A 86 -5.43 -3.16 10.06
C GLN A 86 -4.59 -4.43 10.05
N ILE A 87 -3.74 -4.56 11.06
CA ILE A 87 -2.83 -5.69 11.20
C ILE A 87 -3.33 -6.59 12.33
N ALA A 88 -3.55 -7.85 12.02
CA ALA A 88 -4.04 -8.85 12.98
C ALA A 88 -3.10 -10.07 13.06
N LEU A 89 -3.09 -10.73 14.20
CA LEU A 89 -2.41 -12.01 14.33
C LEU A 89 -3.22 -13.12 13.65
N LYS A 90 -2.66 -13.71 12.60
CA LYS A 90 -3.24 -14.88 11.91
C LYS A 90 -2.13 -15.88 11.59
N ASP A 91 -2.36 -17.13 11.87
CA ASP A 91 -1.44 -18.23 11.60
C ASP A 91 0.01 -17.92 12.05
N ASN A 92 0.12 -17.36 13.25
CA ASN A 92 1.39 -16.91 13.85
C ASN A 92 2.15 -15.88 13.00
N LYS A 93 1.42 -15.03 12.26
CA LYS A 93 1.95 -13.92 11.45
C LYS A 93 1.17 -12.63 11.71
N ALA A 94 1.85 -11.49 11.64
CA ALA A 94 1.23 -10.18 11.67
C ALA A 94 0.72 -9.82 10.26
N ILE A 95 -0.52 -10.16 9.97
CA ILE A 95 -1.13 -10.08 8.64
C ILE A 95 -1.97 -8.80 8.52
N CYS A 96 -1.76 -8.06 7.44
CA CYS A 96 -2.67 -7.00 7.05
C CYS A 96 -3.98 -7.62 6.56
N THR A 97 -5.07 -7.33 7.26
CA THR A 97 -6.41 -7.86 6.98
C THR A 97 -7.33 -6.84 6.34
N TYR A 98 -6.93 -5.58 6.37
CA TYR A 98 -7.62 -4.47 5.73
C TYR A 98 -6.61 -3.40 5.31
N GLY A 99 -6.75 -2.88 4.11
CA GLY A 99 -6.11 -1.68 3.59
C GLY A 99 -7.15 -0.86 2.84
N GLY A 100 -7.28 0.43 3.14
CA GLY A 100 -8.30 1.25 2.49
C GLY A 100 -8.48 2.62 3.16
N ALA A 101 -9.64 3.24 2.96
CA ALA A 101 -10.01 4.45 3.69
C ALA A 101 -10.08 4.21 5.20
N ALA A 102 -9.73 5.20 6.01
CA ALA A 102 -9.77 5.06 7.46
C ALA A 102 -11.17 4.69 7.96
N LYS A 103 -11.25 3.60 8.76
CA LYS A 103 -12.47 3.10 9.40
C LYS A 103 -12.48 3.33 10.91
N THR A 104 -11.30 3.30 11.53
CA THR A 104 -11.14 3.52 12.96
C THR A 104 -11.23 5.01 13.24
N ALA A 105 -12.39 5.45 13.70
CA ALA A 105 -12.67 6.87 13.93
C ALA A 105 -11.80 7.49 15.05
N LYS A 106 -11.50 6.69 16.10
CA LYS A 106 -10.65 7.09 17.22
C LYS A 106 -9.56 6.05 17.43
N LEU A 107 -8.33 6.45 17.20
CA LEU A 107 -7.15 5.62 17.47
C LEU A 107 -6.89 5.54 18.98
N ASP A 108 -6.40 4.39 19.42
CA ASP A 108 -5.85 4.20 20.76
C ASP A 108 -4.37 4.57 20.76
N GLY A 109 -4.01 5.68 21.42
CA GLY A 109 -2.64 6.17 21.43
C GLY A 109 -1.62 5.25 22.10
N GLY A 110 -2.07 4.23 22.84
CA GLY A 110 -1.23 3.20 23.44
C GLY A 110 -1.03 1.97 22.57
N ALA A 111 -1.79 1.83 21.47
CA ALA A 111 -1.77 0.64 20.62
C ALA A 111 -1.65 0.96 19.12
N ASP A 112 -2.28 2.03 18.65
CA ASP A 112 -2.38 2.38 17.24
C ASP A 112 -1.32 3.38 16.81
N TYR A 113 -1.17 3.55 15.50
CA TYR A 113 -0.20 4.44 14.89
C TYR A 113 -0.90 5.44 13.97
N LEU A 114 -0.55 6.72 14.12
CA LEU A 114 -0.84 7.76 13.15
C LEU A 114 0.47 8.35 12.66
N MET A 115 0.68 8.37 11.36
CA MET A 115 1.90 8.90 10.76
C MET A 115 1.57 9.80 9.58
N TRP A 116 2.28 10.93 9.48
CA TRP A 116 2.14 11.81 8.32
C TRP A 116 3.44 12.53 8.01
N ALA A 117 3.60 12.81 6.73
CA ALA A 117 4.73 13.54 6.20
C ALA A 117 4.35 14.21 4.89
N GLU A 118 5.15 15.15 4.42
CA GLU A 118 5.05 15.65 3.06
C GLU A 118 5.35 14.54 2.04
N SER A 119 4.77 14.63 0.87
CA SER A 119 4.95 13.66 -0.22
C SER A 119 6.42 13.38 -0.55
N THR A 120 7.25 14.44 -0.57
CA THR A 120 8.69 14.33 -0.80
C THR A 120 9.35 13.48 0.29
N ARG A 121 8.97 13.67 1.56
CA ARG A 121 9.53 12.92 2.69
C ARG A 121 9.12 11.45 2.66
N TRP A 122 7.87 11.16 2.29
CA TRP A 122 7.43 9.78 2.07
C TRP A 122 8.25 9.08 0.98
N ARG A 123 8.55 9.78 -0.13
CA ARG A 123 9.36 9.23 -1.22
C ARG A 123 10.82 9.02 -0.81
N GLU A 124 11.43 9.97 -0.09
CA GLU A 124 12.79 9.84 0.44
C GLU A 124 12.92 8.63 1.39
N MET A 125 11.96 8.43 2.29
CA MET A 125 11.91 7.25 3.16
C MET A 125 11.68 5.96 2.36
N GLY A 126 10.78 6.02 1.38
CA GLY A 126 10.48 4.88 0.50
C GLY A 126 11.66 4.47 -0.39
N SER A 127 12.55 5.39 -0.75
CA SER A 127 13.81 5.10 -1.47
C SER A 127 14.96 4.67 -0.54
N GLY A 128 14.75 4.72 0.79
CA GLY A 128 15.77 4.33 1.76
C GLY A 128 16.84 5.40 2.00
N GLU A 129 16.61 6.68 1.66
CA GLU A 129 17.59 7.75 1.91
C GLU A 129 17.88 7.92 3.40
N TYR A 130 16.90 7.62 4.23
CA TYR A 130 17.04 7.57 5.69
C TYR A 130 15.96 6.69 6.32
N GLY A 131 16.32 6.06 7.44
CA GLY A 131 15.40 5.21 8.20
C GLY A 131 14.48 5.99 9.15
N PRO A 132 13.58 5.29 9.86
CA PRO A 132 12.52 5.87 10.69
C PRO A 132 13.06 6.73 11.85
N MET A 133 14.13 6.30 12.51
CA MET A 133 14.74 7.07 13.61
C MET A 133 15.14 8.47 13.14
N ARG A 134 15.85 8.55 12.02
CA ARG A 134 16.29 9.83 11.46
C ARG A 134 15.11 10.67 10.99
N ALA A 135 14.09 10.03 10.38
CA ALA A 135 12.90 10.71 9.93
C ALA A 135 12.17 11.40 11.09
N MET A 136 11.95 10.71 12.19
CA MET A 136 11.28 11.26 13.39
C MET A 136 12.12 12.32 14.09
N MET A 137 13.42 12.09 14.31
CA MET A 137 14.30 13.03 14.99
C MET A 137 14.41 14.39 14.30
N PHE A 138 14.36 14.42 12.97
CA PHE A 138 14.45 15.65 12.18
C PHE A 138 13.10 16.19 11.70
N GLY A 139 11.99 15.71 12.28
CA GLY A 139 10.64 16.16 11.94
C GLY A 139 10.22 15.91 10.50
N ARG A 140 10.85 14.93 9.83
CA ARG A 140 10.50 14.52 8.46
C ARG A 140 9.33 13.56 8.42
N LEU A 141 9.12 12.82 9.51
CA LEU A 141 7.97 11.97 9.76
C LEU A 141 7.35 12.37 11.09
N ASN A 142 6.11 12.78 11.06
CA ASN A 142 5.31 12.98 12.27
C ASN A 142 4.73 11.63 12.68
N PHE A 143 4.74 11.37 13.99
CA PHE A 143 4.34 10.09 14.54
C PHE A 143 3.55 10.29 15.84
N GLU A 144 2.38 9.67 15.93
CA GLU A 144 1.60 9.51 17.16
C GLU A 144 1.35 8.02 17.39
N GLY A 145 1.54 7.58 18.64
CA GLY A 145 1.39 6.18 19.03
C GLY A 145 2.39 5.74 20.10
N PRO A 146 2.47 4.43 20.39
CA PRO A 146 3.35 3.89 21.42
C PRO A 146 4.83 3.95 21.00
N MET A 147 5.49 5.07 21.31
CA MET A 147 6.83 5.41 20.87
C MET A 147 7.88 4.35 21.24
N LEU A 148 7.87 3.83 22.48
CA LEU A 148 8.81 2.79 22.89
C LEU A 148 8.65 1.50 22.10
N GLU A 149 7.42 1.13 21.81
CA GLU A 149 7.11 -0.03 20.97
C GLU A 149 7.65 0.17 19.56
N ALA A 150 7.44 1.36 18.97
CA ALA A 150 7.97 1.70 17.66
C ALA A 150 9.52 1.64 17.65
N MET A 151 10.17 2.17 18.68
CA MET A 151 11.63 2.15 18.80
C MET A 151 12.20 0.73 18.95
N ASN A 152 11.50 -0.17 19.63
CA ASN A 152 11.88 -1.58 19.75
C ASN A 152 11.69 -2.36 18.43
N ASN A 153 10.99 -1.78 17.46
CA ASN A 153 10.66 -2.39 16.17
C ASN A 153 11.21 -1.60 14.97
N MET A 154 12.38 -0.95 15.12
CA MET A 154 12.95 -0.11 14.06
C MET A 154 13.18 -0.84 12.73
N GLY A 155 13.58 -2.12 12.76
CA GLY A 155 13.74 -2.93 11.54
C GLY A 155 12.42 -3.13 10.78
N PRO A 156 11.36 -3.65 11.41
CA PRO A 156 10.02 -3.67 10.82
C PRO A 156 9.51 -2.29 10.41
N PHE A 157 9.77 -1.25 11.19
CA PHE A 157 9.37 0.12 10.83
C PHE A 157 10.07 0.60 9.55
N GLU A 158 11.37 0.34 9.41
CA GLU A 158 12.11 0.64 8.17
C GLU A 158 11.54 -0.13 6.99
N SER A 159 11.25 -1.44 7.16
CA SER A 159 10.63 -2.26 6.12
C SER A 159 9.28 -1.68 5.67
N PHE A 160 8.45 -1.21 6.61
CA PHE A 160 7.20 -0.51 6.31
C PHE A 160 7.44 0.76 5.48
N LEU A 161 8.39 1.62 5.86
CA LEU A 161 8.69 2.83 5.10
C LEU A 161 9.18 2.52 3.68
N LEU A 162 10.00 1.48 3.52
CA LEU A 162 10.46 1.02 2.21
C LEU A 162 9.32 0.48 1.33
N LEU A 163 8.27 -0.10 1.91
CA LEU A 163 7.09 -0.53 1.15
C LEU A 163 6.39 0.65 0.48
N VAL A 164 6.39 1.84 1.10
CA VAL A 164 5.83 3.06 0.50
C VAL A 164 6.48 3.38 -0.85
N GLY A 165 7.78 3.11 -0.99
CA GLY A 165 8.50 3.28 -2.26
C GLY A 165 8.35 2.11 -3.24
N LYS A 166 8.07 0.91 -2.74
CA LYS A 166 7.90 -0.30 -3.57
C LYS A 166 6.50 -0.43 -4.17
N VAL A 167 5.48 0.07 -3.47
CA VAL A 167 4.09 0.03 -3.97
C VAL A 167 3.89 1.13 -5.01
N PRO A 168 3.53 0.78 -6.26
CA PRO A 168 3.31 1.76 -7.30
C PRO A 168 2.22 2.77 -6.91
N GLY A 169 2.51 4.06 -7.11
CA GLY A 169 1.57 5.13 -6.79
C GLY A 169 1.85 6.40 -7.57
N GLU A 170 0.80 7.10 -7.98
CA GLU A 170 0.88 8.41 -8.60
C GLU A 170 1.01 9.49 -7.51
N TRP A 171 2.13 10.22 -7.50
CA TRP A 171 2.46 11.20 -6.46
C TRP A 171 2.18 12.65 -6.86
N SER A 172 1.95 12.92 -8.14
CA SER A 172 1.69 14.28 -8.62
C SER A 172 0.28 14.77 -8.27
N ALA A 173 -0.68 13.85 -8.11
CA ALA A 173 -2.04 14.14 -7.66
C ALA A 173 -2.18 13.91 -6.15
N CYS A 174 -3.07 14.67 -5.51
CA CYS A 174 -3.52 14.39 -4.14
C CYS A 174 -4.66 13.36 -4.14
N PRO A 175 -4.74 12.46 -3.14
CA PRO A 175 -5.80 11.47 -3.03
C PRO A 175 -7.14 12.06 -2.67
#